data_dd45c405775a9e0214f84c51a7625509
#
_entry.id   dd45c405775a9e0214f84c51a7625509
#
_cell.length_a   1.000
_cell.length_b   1.000
_cell.length_c   1.000
_cell.angle_alpha   90.00
_cell.angle_beta   90.00
_cell.angle_gamma   90.00
#
_symmetry.space_group_name_H-M   'P 1'
#
loop_
_entity.id
_entity.type
_entity.pdbx_description
1 polymer ?
#
loop_
_entity_poly.entity_id
_entity_poly.type
_entity_poly.pdbx_seq_one_letter_code
_entity_poly.pdbx_strand_id
1 'polypeptide(L)'
;MRLLLLSLLLLPLAKPAAEPAIFNEVNERRVMIIAGAGGEEEYTGLFAEWAGDLAKAFDGNAAELVLISNEPENTGARKTVELTLKKWVEKPDGEIWILLVGHGTFDGKAAKFNLVGNDVSDAEFQHWLKPHRGSLVFINTSSCSAPFIRTLSGPNRVVATATKSGYEQNFCRFGGYMAAALGQAEADLDKDGAVSVLEAFLIASRQAGEFYRENDRLVSENALLDDNGDGMGTPADWFRGVRTQKKAKGKSSADGKLSRLVFPVIPPAEKDIPAPLRKKRLAAEAKIETLRSLKKTLDGETYYRDLEKLFLELATLNDEIETAQQE
;
A
#
# COMPACT_ATOMS: atom_id res chain seq x y z
N MET A 1 61.57 5.62 -20.79
CA MET A 1 60.74 4.53 -20.32
C MET A 1 59.67 5.12 -19.44
N ARG A 2 58.50 5.41 -19.98
CA ARG A 2 57.37 6.03 -19.24
C ARG A 2 56.41 4.90 -18.83
N LEU A 3 56.26 4.63 -17.53
CA LEU A 3 55.25 3.74 -16.98
C LEU A 3 53.88 4.42 -17.10
N LEU A 4 52.97 3.80 -17.86
CA LEU A 4 51.56 4.09 -17.83
C LEU A 4 50.96 3.36 -16.63
N LEU A 5 50.54 4.13 -15.61
CA LEU A 5 49.68 3.62 -14.54
C LEU A 5 48.24 3.52 -15.10
N LEU A 6 47.77 2.32 -15.30
CA LEU A 6 46.38 1.99 -15.63
C LEU A 6 45.59 2.09 -14.32
N SER A 7 44.86 3.19 -14.11
CA SER A 7 43.88 3.32 -13.01
C SER A 7 42.64 2.49 -13.33
N LEU A 8 42.52 1.35 -12.67
CA LEU A 8 41.32 0.50 -12.69
C LEU A 8 40.22 1.25 -11.96
N LEU A 9 39.27 1.88 -12.69
CA LEU A 9 38.04 2.41 -12.12
C LEU A 9 37.18 1.22 -11.66
N LEU A 10 37.17 0.96 -10.36
CA LEU A 10 36.17 0.11 -9.72
C LEU A 10 34.81 0.82 -9.81
N LEU A 11 34.01 0.46 -10.81
CA LEU A 11 32.57 0.79 -10.84
C LEU A 11 31.94 0.16 -9.59
N PRO A 12 31.16 0.93 -8.79
CA PRO A 12 30.44 0.35 -7.68
C PRO A 12 29.47 -0.71 -8.23
N LEU A 13 29.62 -1.94 -7.73
CA LEU A 13 28.65 -3.00 -7.96
C LEU A 13 27.27 -2.46 -7.57
N ALA A 14 26.36 -2.34 -8.53
CA ALA A 14 24.97 -2.02 -8.26
C ALA A 14 24.47 -3.04 -7.22
N LYS A 15 23.89 -2.54 -6.11
CA LYS A 15 23.19 -3.41 -5.16
C LYS A 15 22.21 -4.26 -5.96
N PRO A 16 22.19 -5.59 -5.73
CA PRO A 16 21.18 -6.43 -6.37
C PRO A 16 19.81 -5.83 -6.06
N ALA A 17 18.96 -5.70 -7.09
CA ALA A 17 17.58 -5.28 -6.92
C ALA A 17 16.96 -6.20 -5.86
N ALA A 18 16.27 -5.61 -4.89
CA ALA A 18 15.55 -6.39 -3.90
C ALA A 18 14.63 -7.37 -4.64
N GLU A 19 14.61 -8.62 -4.19
CA GLU A 19 13.66 -9.59 -4.74
C GLU A 19 12.27 -9.02 -4.63
N PRO A 20 11.43 -9.15 -5.67
CA PRO A 20 10.05 -8.67 -5.60
C PRO A 20 9.35 -9.37 -4.45
N ALA A 21 8.73 -8.59 -3.56
CA ALA A 21 7.94 -9.13 -2.47
C ALA A 21 6.75 -9.90 -3.02
N ILE A 22 6.33 -10.88 -2.25
CA ILE A 22 5.13 -11.66 -2.54
C ILE A 22 3.98 -10.95 -1.84
N PHE A 23 3.01 -10.47 -2.61
CA PHE A 23 1.72 -10.01 -2.13
C PHE A 23 0.65 -11.07 -2.42
N ASN A 24 -0.50 -10.92 -1.76
CA ASN A 24 -1.67 -11.78 -1.96
C ASN A 24 -1.49 -13.24 -1.47
N GLU A 25 -0.66 -13.44 -0.45
CA GLU A 25 -0.48 -14.75 0.20
C GLU A 25 -1.34 -14.85 1.45
N VAL A 26 -2.56 -15.39 1.33
CA VAL A 26 -3.53 -15.52 2.46
C VAL A 26 -2.91 -16.23 3.65
N ASN A 27 -2.18 -17.32 3.42
CA ASN A 27 -1.62 -18.16 4.48
C ASN A 27 -0.46 -17.51 5.26
N GLU A 28 0.10 -16.41 4.73
CA GLU A 28 1.19 -15.65 5.35
C GLU A 28 0.79 -14.20 5.64
N ARG A 29 -0.45 -13.82 5.28
CA ARG A 29 -0.98 -12.48 5.50
C ARG A 29 -1.40 -12.29 6.95
N ARG A 30 -0.88 -11.23 7.55
CA ARG A 30 -1.21 -10.80 8.91
C ARG A 30 -1.81 -9.40 8.83
N VAL A 31 -3.00 -9.22 9.34
CA VAL A 31 -3.78 -7.99 9.23
C VAL A 31 -4.02 -7.41 10.61
N MET A 32 -3.67 -6.14 10.80
CA MET A 32 -4.00 -5.37 12.00
C MET A 32 -4.86 -4.19 11.61
N ILE A 33 -6.04 -4.12 12.17
CA ILE A 33 -6.98 -3.01 12.01
C ILE A 33 -7.10 -2.32 13.37
N ILE A 34 -6.92 -1.02 13.40
CA ILE A 34 -6.91 -0.24 14.65
C ILE A 34 -7.95 0.87 14.55
N ALA A 35 -8.99 0.77 15.38
CA ALA A 35 -9.90 1.86 15.66
C ALA A 35 -9.26 2.80 16.68
N GLY A 36 -9.04 4.05 16.32
CA GLY A 36 -8.46 5.08 17.16
C GLY A 36 -9.48 5.70 18.12
N ALA A 37 -9.00 6.43 19.11
CA ALA A 37 -9.85 7.19 20.01
C ALA A 37 -10.73 8.18 19.24
N GLY A 38 -12.05 8.13 19.46
CA GLY A 38 -13.00 9.05 18.83
C GLY A 38 -13.00 10.44 19.49
N GLY A 39 -12.71 10.51 20.78
CA GLY A 39 -12.86 11.72 21.59
C GLY A 39 -14.33 12.02 21.94
N GLU A 40 -15.20 11.96 20.94
CA GLU A 40 -16.64 12.09 21.08
C GLU A 40 -17.33 10.75 20.73
N GLU A 41 -18.54 10.53 21.28
CA GLU A 41 -19.29 9.28 21.09
C GLU A 41 -19.59 9.00 19.61
N GLU A 42 -19.93 10.04 18.84
CA GLU A 42 -20.20 9.95 17.41
C GLU A 42 -19.00 9.36 16.64
N TYR A 43 -17.78 9.88 16.87
CA TYR A 43 -16.59 9.39 16.19
C TYR A 43 -16.15 8.02 16.72
N THR A 44 -16.38 7.72 18.00
CA THR A 44 -16.11 6.41 18.58
C THR A 44 -16.92 5.34 17.86
N GLY A 45 -18.22 5.53 17.69
CA GLY A 45 -19.10 4.63 16.95
C GLY A 45 -18.70 4.49 15.49
N LEU A 46 -18.43 5.63 14.83
CA LEU A 46 -18.06 5.68 13.41
C LEU A 46 -16.75 4.93 13.11
N PHE A 47 -15.72 5.11 13.94
CA PHE A 47 -14.44 4.41 13.75
C PHE A 47 -14.55 2.92 14.03
N ALA A 48 -15.38 2.53 15.01
CA ALA A 48 -15.67 1.12 15.27
C ALA A 48 -16.40 0.46 14.09
N GLU A 49 -17.38 1.15 13.49
CA GLU A 49 -18.09 0.69 12.29
C GLU A 49 -17.12 0.48 11.12
N TRP A 50 -16.32 1.50 10.76
CA TRP A 50 -15.37 1.39 9.65
C TRP A 50 -14.31 0.32 9.86
N ALA A 51 -13.79 0.19 11.08
CA ALA A 51 -12.84 -0.88 11.42
C ALA A 51 -13.49 -2.26 11.33
N GLY A 52 -14.76 -2.39 11.71
CA GLY A 52 -15.55 -3.61 11.57
C GLY A 52 -15.80 -3.99 10.12
N ASP A 53 -16.07 -3.02 9.24
CA ASP A 53 -16.25 -3.26 7.81
C ASP A 53 -14.94 -3.70 7.13
N LEU A 54 -13.82 -3.09 7.50
CA LEU A 54 -12.50 -3.55 7.07
C LEU A 54 -12.23 -4.98 7.53
N ALA A 55 -12.55 -5.33 8.78
CA ALA A 55 -12.35 -6.67 9.29
C ALA A 55 -13.16 -7.71 8.50
N LYS A 56 -14.40 -7.39 8.13
CA LYS A 56 -15.23 -8.25 7.26
C LYS A 56 -14.59 -8.47 5.88
N ALA A 57 -13.99 -7.42 5.28
CA ALA A 57 -13.32 -7.54 3.98
C ALA A 57 -12.13 -8.51 4.03
N PHE A 58 -11.45 -8.63 5.17
CA PHE A 58 -10.33 -9.57 5.34
C PHE A 58 -10.75 -10.95 5.87
N ASP A 59 -12.03 -11.19 6.15
CA ASP A 59 -12.51 -12.50 6.59
C ASP A 59 -12.22 -13.58 5.53
N GLY A 60 -11.56 -14.67 5.95
CA GLY A 60 -11.07 -15.70 5.03
C GLY A 60 -9.97 -15.27 4.05
N ASN A 61 -9.41 -14.05 4.21
CA ASN A 61 -8.33 -13.50 3.38
C ASN A 61 -7.06 -13.15 4.17
N ALA A 62 -6.95 -13.62 5.40
CA ALA A 62 -5.77 -13.45 6.26
C ALA A 62 -5.55 -14.69 7.14
N ALA A 63 -4.28 -15.04 7.36
CA ALA A 63 -3.90 -16.09 8.30
C ALA A 63 -4.07 -15.65 9.77
N GLU A 64 -3.85 -14.38 10.04
CA GLU A 64 -4.04 -13.77 11.37
C GLU A 64 -4.67 -12.38 11.18
N LEU A 65 -5.81 -12.14 11.83
CA LEU A 65 -6.48 -10.83 11.85
C LEU A 65 -6.59 -10.37 13.32
N VAL A 66 -6.08 -9.17 13.57
CA VAL A 66 -6.14 -8.52 14.89
C VAL A 66 -6.92 -7.21 14.73
N LEU A 67 -8.08 -7.13 15.39
CA LEU A 67 -8.86 -5.91 15.51
C LEU A 67 -8.64 -5.29 16.88
N ILE A 68 -8.12 -4.07 16.92
CA ILE A 68 -7.92 -3.29 18.14
C ILE A 68 -9.06 -2.28 18.23
N SER A 69 -9.92 -2.46 19.23
CA SER A 69 -11.08 -1.61 19.45
C SER A 69 -10.71 -0.28 20.10
N ASN A 70 -11.58 0.70 19.94
CA ASN A 70 -11.52 2.01 20.58
C ASN A 70 -12.44 2.14 21.81
N GLU A 71 -12.80 1.02 22.40
CA GLU A 71 -13.54 1.02 23.66
C GLU A 71 -12.77 1.76 24.77
N PRO A 72 -13.45 2.54 25.62
CA PRO A 72 -12.78 3.38 26.64
C PRO A 72 -11.88 2.60 27.60
N GLU A 73 -12.17 1.34 27.84
CA GLU A 73 -11.40 0.45 28.72
C GLU A 73 -10.10 -0.04 28.07
N ASN A 74 -9.97 0.06 26.74
CA ASN A 74 -8.81 -0.44 26.00
C ASN A 74 -7.58 0.50 26.07
N THR A 75 -7.24 0.93 27.28
CA THR A 75 -6.08 1.81 27.53
C THR A 75 -4.73 1.14 27.21
N GLY A 76 -4.73 -0.16 27.00
CA GLY A 76 -3.57 -0.98 26.63
C GLY A 76 -3.34 -1.09 25.11
N ALA A 77 -4.16 -0.46 24.27
CA ALA A 77 -4.12 -0.59 22.81
C ALA A 77 -2.71 -0.43 22.23
N ARG A 78 -1.98 0.61 22.63
CA ARG A 78 -0.59 0.83 22.20
C ARG A 78 0.33 -0.35 22.49
N LYS A 79 0.21 -0.93 23.69
CA LYS A 79 1.02 -2.10 24.08
C LYS A 79 0.68 -3.33 23.27
N THR A 80 -0.59 -3.52 22.95
CA THR A 80 -1.07 -4.59 22.06
C THR A 80 -0.50 -4.44 20.67
N VAL A 81 -0.53 -3.24 20.07
CA VAL A 81 0.12 -2.93 18.77
C VAL A 81 1.59 -3.31 18.81
N GLU A 82 2.34 -2.82 19.81
CA GLU A 82 3.77 -3.07 19.95
C GLU A 82 4.09 -4.57 20.02
N LEU A 83 3.41 -5.31 20.90
CA LEU A 83 3.66 -6.74 21.11
C LEU A 83 3.28 -7.56 19.89
N THR A 84 2.16 -7.26 19.25
CA THR A 84 1.73 -7.96 18.04
C THR A 84 2.72 -7.75 16.90
N LEU A 85 3.15 -6.52 16.65
CA LEU A 85 4.14 -6.22 15.60
C LEU A 85 5.49 -6.88 15.91
N LYS A 86 5.97 -6.84 17.16
CA LYS A 86 7.19 -7.54 17.56
C LYS A 86 7.11 -9.04 17.29
N LYS A 87 5.99 -9.69 17.63
CA LYS A 87 5.75 -11.11 17.32
C LYS A 87 5.75 -11.37 15.81
N TRP A 88 5.10 -10.50 15.04
CA TRP A 88 4.98 -10.69 13.58
C TRP A 88 6.31 -10.58 12.86
N VAL A 89 7.17 -9.65 13.27
CA VAL A 89 8.48 -9.45 12.64
C VAL A 89 9.54 -10.47 13.06
N GLU A 90 9.25 -11.38 14.02
CA GLU A 90 10.07 -12.58 14.29
C GLU A 90 10.13 -13.49 13.06
N LYS A 91 9.04 -13.48 12.24
CA LYS A 91 9.02 -14.04 10.89
C LYS A 91 9.08 -12.87 9.90
N PRO A 92 10.28 -12.43 9.50
CA PRO A 92 10.48 -11.15 8.80
C PRO A 92 9.91 -11.13 7.38
N ASP A 93 9.65 -12.29 6.81
CA ASP A 93 9.05 -12.46 5.49
C ASP A 93 7.53 -12.62 5.63
N GLY A 94 6.82 -12.60 4.52
CA GLY A 94 5.35 -12.64 4.49
C GLY A 94 4.73 -11.26 4.31
N GLU A 95 3.42 -11.17 4.44
CA GLU A 95 2.64 -9.98 4.15
C GLU A 95 2.02 -9.39 5.42
N ILE A 96 2.30 -8.13 5.70
CA ILE A 96 1.70 -7.38 6.83
C ILE A 96 0.82 -6.26 6.30
N TRP A 97 -0.42 -6.19 6.78
CA TRP A 97 -1.33 -5.08 6.57
C TRP A 97 -1.59 -4.38 7.90
N ILE A 98 -1.53 -3.04 7.88
CA ILE A 98 -1.87 -2.19 9.03
C ILE A 98 -2.82 -1.11 8.53
N LEU A 99 -4.04 -1.09 9.07
CA LEU A 99 -5.08 -0.13 8.72
C LEU A 99 -5.45 0.66 9.97
N LEU A 100 -5.25 1.97 9.91
CA LEU A 100 -5.53 2.91 10.99
C LEU A 100 -6.77 3.72 10.64
N VAL A 101 -7.79 3.66 11.49
CA VAL A 101 -9.08 4.36 11.35
C VAL A 101 -9.29 5.25 12.57
N GLY A 102 -9.19 6.55 12.42
CA GLY A 102 -9.29 7.43 13.59
C GLY A 102 -8.80 8.85 13.36
N HIS A 103 -8.47 9.48 14.46
CA HIS A 103 -7.83 10.79 14.48
C HIS A 103 -6.30 10.66 14.56
N GLY A 104 -5.61 11.71 14.15
CA GLY A 104 -4.17 11.87 14.31
C GLY A 104 -3.81 13.28 14.72
N THR A 105 -2.62 13.43 15.28
CA THR A 105 -2.05 14.69 15.71
C THR A 105 -0.66 14.89 15.13
N PHE A 106 -0.25 16.14 14.97
CA PHE A 106 1.08 16.51 14.51
C PHE A 106 1.61 17.72 15.29
N ASP A 107 2.78 17.59 15.88
CA ASP A 107 3.41 18.64 16.69
C ASP A 107 4.45 19.49 15.94
N GLY A 108 4.51 19.35 14.61
CA GLY A 108 5.53 19.99 13.75
C GLY A 108 6.77 19.13 13.54
N LYS A 109 6.91 17.98 14.24
CA LYS A 109 8.05 17.06 14.14
C LYS A 109 7.62 15.61 13.94
N ALA A 110 6.69 15.13 14.76
CA ALA A 110 6.18 13.76 14.74
C ALA A 110 4.68 13.74 14.53
N ALA A 111 4.21 12.84 13.67
CA ALA A 111 2.80 12.52 13.53
C ALA A 111 2.47 11.33 14.42
N LYS A 112 1.30 11.37 15.04
CA LYS A 112 0.80 10.32 15.92
C LYS A 112 -0.60 9.92 15.51
N PHE A 113 -0.88 8.63 15.60
CA PHE A 113 -2.22 8.08 15.56
C PHE A 113 -2.77 8.01 16.98
N ASN A 114 -3.96 8.56 17.19
CA ASN A 114 -4.54 8.70 18.52
C ASN A 114 -5.24 7.41 18.95
N LEU A 115 -4.81 6.85 20.07
CA LEU A 115 -5.39 5.65 20.68
C LEU A 115 -6.11 5.99 21.97
N VAL A 116 -6.93 5.07 22.43
CA VAL A 116 -7.39 5.11 23.83
C VAL A 116 -6.17 4.88 24.71
N GLY A 117 -5.82 5.86 25.53
CA GLY A 117 -4.60 5.89 26.33
C GLY A 117 -3.44 6.59 25.60
N ASN A 118 -2.33 5.90 25.40
CA ASN A 118 -1.14 6.48 24.79
C ASN A 118 -1.14 6.31 23.26
N ASP A 119 -0.88 7.39 22.53
CA ASP A 119 -0.77 7.40 21.08
C ASP A 119 0.44 6.61 20.55
N VAL A 120 0.43 6.32 19.24
CA VAL A 120 1.55 5.71 18.51
C VAL A 120 2.02 6.65 17.41
N SER A 121 3.32 6.95 17.40
CA SER A 121 3.95 7.79 16.39
C SER A 121 4.36 7.00 15.13
N ASP A 122 4.54 7.73 14.03
CA ASP A 122 5.12 7.24 12.79
C ASP A 122 6.50 6.61 13.02
N ALA A 123 7.34 7.22 13.85
CA ALA A 123 8.68 6.71 14.20
C ALA A 123 8.62 5.38 14.98
N GLU A 124 7.61 5.18 15.84
CA GLU A 124 7.43 3.92 16.57
C GLU A 124 7.01 2.80 15.62
N PHE A 125 6.08 3.04 14.71
CA PHE A 125 5.75 2.06 13.66
C PHE A 125 6.99 1.71 12.82
N GLN A 126 7.77 2.70 12.40
CA GLN A 126 9.02 2.46 11.68
C GLN A 126 9.98 1.59 12.49
N HIS A 127 10.15 1.87 13.77
CA HIS A 127 11.03 1.12 14.66
C HIS A 127 10.60 -0.34 14.80
N TRP A 128 9.30 -0.59 15.05
CA TRP A 128 8.78 -1.95 15.22
C TRP A 128 8.79 -2.76 13.91
N LEU A 129 8.56 -2.10 12.77
CA LEU A 129 8.55 -2.71 11.44
C LEU A 129 9.95 -2.81 10.79
N LYS A 130 10.99 -2.27 11.44
CA LYS A 130 12.36 -2.28 10.87
C LYS A 130 12.90 -3.67 10.52
N PRO A 131 12.63 -4.74 11.30
CA PRO A 131 13.08 -6.09 10.96
C PRO A 131 12.31 -6.73 9.79
N HIS A 132 11.12 -6.21 9.45
CA HIS A 132 10.27 -6.77 8.38
C HIS A 132 10.88 -6.52 6.99
N ARG A 133 11.01 -7.59 6.20
CA ARG A 133 11.59 -7.60 4.85
C ARG A 133 10.59 -7.98 3.76
N GLY A 134 9.46 -8.57 4.18
CA GLY A 134 8.36 -8.95 3.29
C GLY A 134 7.54 -7.77 2.80
N SER A 135 6.33 -8.06 2.40
CA SER A 135 5.38 -7.08 1.89
C SER A 135 4.70 -6.30 3.01
N LEU A 136 4.59 -4.98 2.87
CA LEU A 136 3.86 -4.13 3.81
C LEU A 136 2.82 -3.30 3.07
N VAL A 137 1.57 -3.35 3.56
CA VAL A 137 0.51 -2.40 3.21
C VAL A 137 0.17 -1.60 4.47
N PHE A 138 0.36 -0.29 4.41
CA PHE A 138 0.07 0.60 5.53
C PHE A 138 -0.89 1.69 5.09
N ILE A 139 -2.12 1.65 5.59
CA ILE A 139 -3.17 2.60 5.25
C ILE A 139 -3.53 3.39 6.51
N ASN A 140 -3.18 4.68 6.53
CA ASN A 140 -3.51 5.58 7.62
C ASN A 140 -4.57 6.58 7.17
N THR A 141 -5.80 6.38 7.63
CA THR A 141 -6.95 7.22 7.25
C THR A 141 -7.21 8.38 8.20
N SER A 142 -6.29 8.61 9.16
CA SER A 142 -6.44 9.68 10.13
C SER A 142 -6.04 11.06 9.60
N SER A 143 -6.47 12.11 10.29
CA SER A 143 -5.89 13.44 10.14
C SER A 143 -4.39 13.42 10.39
N CYS A 144 -3.63 14.42 9.91
CA CYS A 144 -2.19 14.54 10.10
C CYS A 144 -1.35 13.36 9.59
N SER A 145 -1.90 12.45 8.77
CA SER A 145 -1.27 11.17 8.41
C SER A 145 -0.11 11.24 7.42
N ALA A 146 0.02 12.33 6.65
CA ALA A 146 1.04 12.46 5.61
C ALA A 146 2.49 12.14 6.02
N PRO A 147 2.99 12.51 7.23
CA PRO A 147 4.36 12.18 7.63
C PRO A 147 4.66 10.67 7.65
N PHE A 148 3.65 9.82 7.83
CA PHE A 148 3.79 8.36 7.78
C PHE A 148 4.32 7.86 6.43
N ILE A 149 3.98 8.53 5.30
CA ILE A 149 4.54 8.19 3.98
C ILE A 149 6.07 8.23 4.05
N ARG A 150 6.64 9.39 4.40
CA ARG A 150 8.10 9.56 4.42
C ARG A 150 8.79 8.61 5.38
N THR A 151 8.14 8.30 6.51
CA THR A 151 8.71 7.47 7.57
C THR A 151 8.64 5.98 7.24
N LEU A 152 7.58 5.52 6.56
CA LEU A 152 7.33 4.10 6.29
C LEU A 152 7.61 3.67 4.85
N SER A 153 7.83 4.61 3.94
CA SER A 153 8.15 4.32 2.55
C SER A 153 9.39 3.43 2.41
N GLY A 154 9.41 2.59 1.38
CA GLY A 154 10.54 1.71 1.09
C GLY A 154 10.20 0.64 0.06
N PRO A 155 11.15 -0.21 -0.30
CA PRO A 155 10.89 -1.33 -1.21
C PRO A 155 9.80 -2.25 -0.66
N ASN A 156 8.95 -2.77 -1.56
CA ASN A 156 7.88 -3.72 -1.23
C ASN A 156 6.85 -3.17 -0.23
N ARG A 157 6.62 -1.86 -0.26
CA ARG A 157 5.66 -1.20 0.62
C ARG A 157 4.66 -0.39 -0.18
N VAL A 158 3.40 -0.50 0.22
CA VAL A 158 2.30 0.37 -0.20
C VAL A 158 1.89 1.19 1.00
N VAL A 159 2.03 2.51 0.93
CA VAL A 159 1.66 3.43 2.02
C VAL A 159 0.62 4.41 1.50
N ALA A 160 -0.58 4.40 2.07
CA ALA A 160 -1.63 5.36 1.77
C ALA A 160 -2.00 6.19 3.00
N THR A 161 -2.25 7.47 2.79
CA THR A 161 -2.63 8.41 3.86
C THR A 161 -3.82 9.26 3.44
N ALA A 162 -4.65 9.69 4.40
CA ALA A 162 -5.79 10.57 4.14
C ALA A 162 -5.39 12.01 3.88
N THR A 163 -4.18 12.42 4.27
CA THR A 163 -3.73 13.81 4.21
C THR A 163 -2.43 13.95 3.42
N LYS A 164 -2.19 15.13 2.85
CA LYS A 164 -0.92 15.48 2.16
C LYS A 164 0.05 16.23 3.05
N SER A 165 -0.39 16.61 4.26
CA SER A 165 0.40 17.37 5.22
C SER A 165 0.04 16.97 6.65
N GLY A 166 1.01 17.01 7.56
CA GLY A 166 0.75 16.90 9.00
C GLY A 166 -0.11 18.04 9.56
N TYR A 167 -0.30 19.11 8.81
CA TYR A 167 -1.15 20.25 9.21
C TYR A 167 -2.61 20.14 8.75
N GLU A 168 -2.99 19.09 8.04
CA GLU A 168 -4.40 18.77 7.77
C GLU A 168 -4.99 18.03 8.99
N GLN A 169 -5.51 18.81 9.94
CA GLN A 169 -5.89 18.36 11.28
C GLN A 169 -7.38 18.04 11.43
N ASN A 170 -8.17 18.37 10.42
CA ASN A 170 -9.61 18.12 10.46
C ASN A 170 -9.93 16.63 10.35
N PHE A 171 -11.12 16.24 10.84
CA PHE A 171 -11.65 14.91 10.64
C PHE A 171 -11.63 14.50 9.17
N CYS A 172 -11.10 13.32 8.87
CA CYS A 172 -11.00 12.78 7.52
C CYS A 172 -12.14 11.79 7.24
N ARG A 173 -12.86 12.01 6.15
CA ARG A 173 -13.91 11.12 5.64
C ARG A 173 -13.37 10.01 4.75
N PHE A 174 -12.16 10.20 4.26
CA PHE A 174 -11.45 9.23 3.44
C PHE A 174 -11.48 7.81 4.05
N GLY A 175 -11.43 7.70 5.40
CA GLY A 175 -11.46 6.42 6.10
C GLY A 175 -12.70 5.59 5.83
N GLY A 176 -13.88 6.19 5.90
CA GLY A 176 -15.15 5.51 5.62
C GLY A 176 -15.27 5.09 4.16
N TYR A 177 -14.89 5.98 3.24
CA TYR A 177 -14.90 5.67 1.82
C TYR A 177 -13.87 4.59 1.45
N MET A 178 -12.70 4.57 2.11
CA MET A 178 -11.69 3.54 1.91
C MET A 178 -12.15 2.17 2.43
N ALA A 179 -12.77 2.14 3.61
CA ALA A 179 -13.35 0.92 4.18
C ALA A 179 -14.45 0.34 3.28
N ALA A 180 -15.34 1.19 2.80
CA ALA A 180 -16.39 0.78 1.86
C ALA A 180 -15.79 0.26 0.54
N ALA A 181 -14.85 0.99 -0.07
CA ALA A 181 -14.28 0.64 -1.36
C ALA A 181 -13.53 -0.69 -1.34
N LEU A 182 -12.79 -0.99 -0.26
CA LEU A 182 -12.05 -2.26 -0.13
C LEU A 182 -12.97 -3.49 -0.07
N GLY A 183 -14.24 -3.32 0.33
CA GLY A 183 -15.22 -4.40 0.44
C GLY A 183 -16.26 -4.47 -0.71
N GLN A 184 -16.22 -3.55 -1.70
CA GLN A 184 -17.28 -3.41 -2.71
C GLN A 184 -16.78 -3.73 -4.11
N ALA A 185 -17.42 -4.68 -4.81
CA ALA A 185 -17.09 -5.06 -6.19
C ALA A 185 -17.22 -3.89 -7.19
N GLU A 186 -18.04 -2.89 -6.88
CA GLU A 186 -18.22 -1.69 -7.71
C GLU A 186 -16.97 -0.82 -7.78
N ALA A 187 -16.03 -0.99 -6.84
CA ALA A 187 -14.76 -0.30 -6.82
C ALA A 187 -13.74 -0.86 -7.82
N ASP A 188 -13.99 -2.01 -8.45
CA ASP A 188 -13.20 -2.57 -9.54
C ASP A 188 -13.30 -1.68 -10.80
N LEU A 189 -12.30 -0.81 -11.00
CA LEU A 189 -12.28 0.20 -12.06
C LEU A 189 -11.78 -0.33 -13.40
N ASP A 190 -10.89 -1.29 -13.39
CA ASP A 190 -10.31 -1.88 -14.60
C ASP A 190 -10.95 -3.20 -15.02
N LYS A 191 -11.93 -3.66 -14.22
CA LYS A 191 -12.77 -4.83 -14.49
C LYS A 191 -11.99 -6.14 -14.59
N ASP A 192 -10.95 -6.29 -13.77
CA ASP A 192 -10.16 -7.51 -13.67
C ASP A 192 -10.77 -8.56 -12.70
N GLY A 193 -11.86 -8.20 -12.02
CA GLY A 193 -12.61 -9.07 -11.11
C GLY A 193 -12.17 -8.94 -9.65
N ALA A 194 -11.31 -7.99 -9.32
CA ALA A 194 -10.85 -7.72 -7.95
C ALA A 194 -10.74 -6.22 -7.69
N VAL A 195 -10.77 -5.83 -6.42
CA VAL A 195 -10.53 -4.45 -6.01
C VAL A 195 -9.12 -4.36 -5.43
N SER A 196 -8.24 -3.67 -6.13
CA SER A 196 -6.90 -3.39 -5.66
C SER A 196 -6.86 -2.24 -4.65
N VAL A 197 -5.76 -2.14 -3.90
CA VAL A 197 -5.52 -0.98 -3.01
C VAL A 197 -5.53 0.34 -3.78
N LEU A 198 -5.00 0.35 -5.02
CA LEU A 198 -5.04 1.54 -5.86
C LEU A 198 -6.46 1.97 -6.18
N GLU A 199 -7.30 1.05 -6.60
CA GLU A 199 -8.69 1.36 -6.97
C GLU A 199 -9.50 1.85 -5.77
N ALA A 200 -9.37 1.19 -4.62
CA ALA A 200 -9.98 1.64 -3.38
C ALA A 200 -9.51 3.05 -3.00
N PHE A 201 -8.21 3.34 -3.10
CA PHE A 201 -7.64 4.67 -2.88
C PHE A 201 -8.23 5.73 -3.82
N LEU A 202 -8.36 5.41 -5.12
CA LEU A 202 -8.90 6.33 -6.12
C LEU A 202 -10.39 6.62 -5.90
N ILE A 203 -11.18 5.58 -5.60
CA ILE A 203 -12.60 5.70 -5.28
C ILE A 203 -12.79 6.52 -4.00
N ALA A 204 -12.09 6.18 -2.92
CA ALA A 204 -12.19 6.88 -1.64
C ALA A 204 -11.80 8.37 -1.77
N SER A 205 -10.72 8.66 -2.49
CA SER A 205 -10.28 10.04 -2.74
C SER A 205 -11.31 10.84 -3.53
N ARG A 206 -11.92 10.22 -4.54
CA ARG A 206 -12.98 10.85 -5.34
C ARG A 206 -14.21 11.14 -4.48
N GLN A 207 -14.69 10.17 -3.71
CA GLN A 207 -15.87 10.32 -2.85
C GLN A 207 -15.66 11.36 -1.76
N ALA A 208 -14.46 11.42 -1.15
CA ALA A 208 -14.11 12.48 -0.22
C ALA A 208 -14.20 13.86 -0.89
N GLY A 209 -13.62 14.02 -2.09
CA GLY A 209 -13.72 15.28 -2.84
C GLY A 209 -15.15 15.65 -3.26
N GLU A 210 -15.96 14.66 -3.62
CA GLU A 210 -17.39 14.84 -3.94
C GLU A 210 -18.17 15.32 -2.72
N PHE A 211 -17.95 14.74 -1.54
CA PHE A 211 -18.56 15.18 -0.30
C PHE A 211 -18.33 16.68 -0.03
N TYR A 212 -17.08 17.16 -0.14
CA TYR A 212 -16.77 18.57 0.11
C TYR A 212 -17.45 19.50 -0.90
N ARG A 213 -17.48 19.11 -2.17
CA ARG A 213 -18.11 19.88 -3.25
C ARG A 213 -19.63 19.97 -3.08
N GLU A 214 -20.28 18.84 -2.76
CA GLU A 214 -21.74 18.77 -2.61
C GLU A 214 -22.26 19.50 -1.36
N ASN A 215 -21.40 19.69 -0.37
CA ASN A 215 -21.74 20.40 0.86
C ASN A 215 -21.17 21.83 0.91
N ASP A 216 -20.69 22.36 -0.21
CA ASP A 216 -20.10 23.71 -0.31
C ASP A 216 -19.00 23.96 0.75
N ARG A 217 -18.17 22.93 1.02
CA ARG A 217 -17.08 22.97 1.99
C ARG A 217 -15.72 23.03 1.31
N LEU A 218 -14.78 23.71 1.95
CA LEU A 218 -13.38 23.64 1.53
C LEU A 218 -12.81 22.25 1.83
N VAL A 219 -12.08 21.70 0.87
CA VAL A 219 -11.40 20.40 1.03
C VAL A 219 -10.33 20.51 2.11
N SER A 220 -10.46 19.74 3.18
CA SER A 220 -9.55 19.75 4.32
C SER A 220 -8.72 18.45 4.47
N GLU A 221 -8.89 17.51 3.57
CA GLU A 221 -8.13 16.27 3.46
C GLU A 221 -7.72 16.02 2.02
N ASN A 222 -6.47 15.58 1.80
CA ASN A 222 -5.95 15.31 0.47
C ASN A 222 -5.11 14.02 0.54
N ALA A 223 -5.70 12.91 0.16
CA ALA A 223 -5.07 11.61 0.27
C ALA A 223 -3.85 11.45 -0.67
N LEU A 224 -2.87 10.70 -0.20
CA LEU A 224 -1.64 10.38 -0.94
C LEU A 224 -1.38 8.88 -0.91
N LEU A 225 -0.76 8.38 -1.98
CA LEU A 225 -0.29 7.00 -2.13
C LEU A 225 1.19 6.99 -2.51
N ASP A 226 2.01 6.20 -1.82
CA ASP A 226 3.40 5.89 -2.18
C ASP A 226 3.54 4.36 -2.28
N ASP A 227 3.94 3.87 -3.44
CA ASP A 227 4.21 2.45 -3.67
C ASP A 227 5.50 2.21 -4.48
N ASN A 228 6.20 3.28 -4.83
CA ASN A 228 7.49 3.22 -5.49
C ASN A 228 8.68 3.32 -4.51
N GLY A 229 8.41 3.55 -3.23
CA GLY A 229 9.38 3.59 -2.14
C GLY A 229 10.22 4.86 -2.08
N ASP A 230 9.76 5.96 -2.70
CA ASP A 230 10.53 7.21 -2.76
C ASP A 230 10.18 8.23 -1.66
N GLY A 231 9.16 7.94 -0.84
CA GLY A 231 8.73 8.79 0.27
C GLY A 231 7.96 10.03 -0.17
N MET A 232 7.52 10.06 -1.44
CA MET A 232 6.77 11.18 -2.01
C MET A 232 5.43 10.66 -2.54
N GLY A 233 4.39 10.85 -1.76
CA GLY A 233 3.06 10.36 -2.13
C GLY A 233 2.48 11.07 -3.35
N THR A 234 1.75 10.31 -4.15
CA THR A 234 1.05 10.75 -5.36
C THR A 234 -0.44 10.93 -5.05
N PRO A 235 -1.04 12.10 -5.32
CA PRO A 235 -2.47 12.33 -5.11
C PRO A 235 -3.31 11.70 -6.24
N ALA A 236 -4.59 11.41 -5.94
CA ALA A 236 -5.49 10.72 -6.86
C ALA A 236 -5.72 11.47 -8.20
N ASP A 237 -5.67 12.80 -8.23
CA ASP A 237 -5.83 13.60 -9.43
C ASP A 237 -4.67 13.48 -10.44
N TRP A 238 -3.58 12.79 -10.06
CA TRP A 238 -2.50 12.43 -10.95
C TRP A 238 -2.75 11.13 -11.73
N PHE A 239 -3.87 10.47 -11.48
CA PHE A 239 -4.27 9.25 -12.18
C PHE A 239 -5.38 9.53 -13.20
N ARG A 240 -5.46 8.68 -14.22
CA ARG A 240 -6.58 8.57 -15.14
C ARG A 240 -6.99 7.09 -15.22
N GLY A 241 -8.13 6.76 -14.63
CA GLY A 241 -8.40 5.37 -14.24
C GLY A 241 -7.25 4.89 -13.36
N VAL A 242 -6.83 3.66 -13.47
CA VAL A 242 -5.72 3.07 -12.71
C VAL A 242 -4.31 3.45 -13.22
N ARG A 243 -4.19 4.39 -14.17
CA ARG A 243 -2.91 4.78 -14.79
C ARG A 243 -2.43 6.14 -14.32
N THR A 244 -1.22 6.19 -13.79
CA THR A 244 -0.57 7.43 -13.40
C THR A 244 -0.19 8.27 -14.61
N GLN A 245 -0.60 9.54 -14.63
CA GLN A 245 -0.32 10.51 -15.71
C GLN A 245 0.82 11.45 -15.36
N LYS A 246 1.07 11.69 -14.08
CA LYS A 246 2.08 12.61 -13.57
C LYS A 246 2.95 11.90 -12.53
N LYS A 247 4.19 12.33 -12.39
CA LYS A 247 5.12 11.86 -11.36
C LYS A 247 5.89 13.02 -10.74
N ALA A 248 6.40 12.83 -9.55
CA ALA A 248 7.27 13.79 -8.89
C ALA A 248 8.54 14.06 -9.71
N LYS A 249 9.02 15.31 -9.68
CA LYS A 249 10.25 15.69 -10.39
C LYS A 249 11.46 14.89 -9.89
N GLY A 250 12.30 14.46 -10.85
CA GLY A 250 13.56 13.78 -10.51
C GLY A 250 13.42 12.31 -10.10
N LYS A 251 12.21 11.75 -10.07
CA LYS A 251 11.98 10.35 -9.70
C LYS A 251 11.85 9.47 -10.94
N SER A 252 12.40 8.26 -10.86
CA SER A 252 12.48 7.33 -11.99
C SER A 252 11.18 6.61 -12.27
N SER A 253 10.40 6.27 -11.23
CA SER A 253 9.13 5.55 -11.38
C SER A 253 7.95 6.38 -10.85
N ALA A 254 6.75 6.07 -11.34
CA ALA A 254 5.51 6.62 -10.85
C ALA A 254 4.87 5.62 -9.89
N ASP A 255 4.10 6.12 -8.92
CA ASP A 255 3.25 5.31 -8.05
C ASP A 255 2.09 4.67 -8.82
N GLY A 256 1.41 3.72 -8.19
CA GLY A 256 0.25 3.01 -8.72
C GLY A 256 0.58 1.71 -9.44
N LYS A 257 1.83 1.27 -9.42
CA LYS A 257 2.24 0.02 -10.05
C LYS A 257 2.10 -1.18 -9.12
N LEU A 258 2.55 -1.02 -7.88
CA LEU A 258 2.50 -2.07 -6.89
C LEU A 258 1.10 -2.17 -6.28
N SER A 259 0.53 -1.06 -5.87
CA SER A 259 -0.80 -0.99 -5.25
C SER A 259 -1.93 -1.51 -6.13
N ARG A 260 -1.77 -1.48 -7.46
CA ARG A 260 -2.71 -2.09 -8.42
C ARG A 260 -2.70 -3.62 -8.37
N LEU A 261 -1.62 -4.24 -7.91
CA LEU A 261 -1.44 -5.69 -7.85
C LEU A 261 -1.68 -6.25 -6.44
N VAL A 262 -2.13 -5.42 -5.50
CA VAL A 262 -2.34 -5.78 -4.09
C VAL A 262 -3.82 -5.73 -3.76
N PHE A 263 -4.39 -6.87 -3.38
CA PHE A 263 -5.81 -7.07 -3.17
C PHE A 263 -6.12 -7.42 -1.71
N PRO A 264 -7.04 -6.73 -1.03
CA PRO A 264 -7.53 -7.13 0.30
C PRO A 264 -8.28 -8.46 0.23
N VAL A 265 -9.21 -8.58 -0.73
CA VAL A 265 -9.92 -9.81 -1.05
C VAL A 265 -9.26 -10.43 -2.26
N ILE A 266 -8.67 -11.60 -2.08
CA ILE A 266 -7.99 -12.29 -3.19
C ILE A 266 -9.06 -12.96 -4.06
N PRO A 267 -9.09 -12.66 -5.37
CA PRO A 267 -10.03 -13.31 -6.28
C PRO A 267 -9.90 -14.83 -6.22
N PRO A 268 -11.01 -15.59 -6.36
CA PRO A 268 -10.94 -17.04 -6.36
C PRO A 268 -9.92 -17.62 -7.36
N ALA A 269 -9.86 -17.05 -8.56
CA ALA A 269 -8.89 -17.45 -9.58
C ALA A 269 -7.43 -17.24 -9.18
N GLU A 270 -7.16 -16.34 -8.22
CA GLU A 270 -5.80 -16.07 -7.70
C GLU A 270 -5.45 -16.95 -6.49
N LYS A 271 -6.44 -17.43 -5.73
CA LYS A 271 -6.21 -18.20 -4.50
C LYS A 271 -5.48 -19.52 -4.76
N ASP A 272 -5.80 -20.15 -5.88
CA ASP A 272 -5.30 -21.48 -6.22
C ASP A 272 -3.97 -21.43 -7.01
N ILE A 273 -3.44 -20.25 -7.28
CA ILE A 273 -2.15 -20.12 -7.96
C ILE A 273 -1.02 -20.44 -6.98
N PRO A 274 -0.15 -21.43 -7.30
CA PRO A 274 1.03 -21.72 -6.50
C PRO A 274 1.92 -20.48 -6.32
N ALA A 275 2.37 -20.21 -5.09
CA ALA A 275 3.17 -19.04 -4.75
C ALA A 275 4.38 -18.79 -5.65
N PRO A 276 5.17 -19.84 -6.07
CA PRO A 276 6.28 -19.64 -7.00
C PRO A 276 5.84 -19.13 -8.38
N LEU A 277 4.71 -19.61 -8.91
CA LEU A 277 4.18 -19.18 -10.20
C LEU A 277 3.62 -17.76 -10.13
N ARG A 278 2.89 -17.43 -9.05
CA ARG A 278 2.41 -16.06 -8.77
C ARG A 278 3.58 -15.07 -8.72
N LYS A 279 4.66 -15.41 -8.00
CA LYS A 279 5.88 -14.59 -7.93
C LYS A 279 6.49 -14.34 -9.32
N LYS A 280 6.60 -15.39 -10.15
CA LYS A 280 7.12 -15.27 -11.52
C LYS A 280 6.22 -14.37 -12.39
N ARG A 281 4.89 -14.52 -12.30
CA ARG A 281 3.93 -13.72 -13.05
C ARG A 281 4.03 -12.25 -12.67
N LEU A 282 3.98 -11.92 -11.37
CA LEU A 282 4.16 -10.54 -10.89
C LEU A 282 5.47 -9.91 -11.36
N ALA A 283 6.56 -10.69 -11.37
CA ALA A 283 7.85 -10.21 -11.86
C ALA A 283 7.83 -9.94 -13.39
N ALA A 284 7.14 -10.78 -14.17
CA ALA A 284 6.99 -10.58 -15.62
C ALA A 284 6.13 -9.33 -15.91
N GLU A 285 5.03 -9.15 -15.21
CA GLU A 285 4.15 -7.97 -15.30
C GLU A 285 4.90 -6.67 -14.93
N ALA A 286 5.70 -6.69 -13.87
CA ALA A 286 6.54 -5.55 -13.48
C ALA A 286 7.58 -5.19 -14.54
N LYS A 287 8.19 -6.19 -15.22
CA LYS A 287 9.10 -5.97 -16.35
C LYS A 287 8.36 -5.32 -17.53
N ILE A 288 7.14 -5.77 -17.86
CA ILE A 288 6.30 -5.20 -18.92
C ILE A 288 6.00 -3.72 -18.62
N GLU A 289 5.59 -3.40 -17.40
CA GLU A 289 5.31 -2.01 -17.01
C GLU A 289 6.57 -1.13 -17.05
N THR A 290 7.71 -1.69 -16.64
CA THR A 290 9.01 -0.99 -16.76
C THR A 290 9.34 -0.68 -18.22
N LEU A 291 9.23 -1.68 -19.10
CA LEU A 291 9.48 -1.50 -20.53
C LEU A 291 8.51 -0.49 -21.15
N ARG A 292 7.22 -0.53 -20.80
CA ARG A 292 6.21 0.46 -21.24
C ARG A 292 6.58 1.88 -20.85
N SER A 293 7.15 2.08 -19.67
CA SER A 293 7.61 3.40 -19.23
C SER A 293 8.77 3.95 -20.09
N LEU A 294 9.56 3.06 -20.71
CA LEU A 294 10.69 3.38 -21.57
C LEU A 294 10.33 3.56 -23.04
N LYS A 295 9.05 3.40 -23.44
CA LYS A 295 8.61 3.47 -24.85
C LYS A 295 9.08 4.72 -25.61
N LYS A 296 9.19 5.87 -24.92
CA LYS A 296 9.63 7.13 -25.54
C LYS A 296 11.16 7.27 -25.64
N THR A 297 11.91 6.40 -25.00
CA THR A 297 13.37 6.46 -24.91
C THR A 297 14.07 5.36 -25.70
N LEU A 298 13.35 4.29 -26.03
CA LEU A 298 13.84 3.19 -26.86
C LEU A 298 13.44 3.40 -28.32
N ASP A 299 14.24 2.87 -29.23
CA ASP A 299 13.83 2.75 -30.63
C ASP A 299 12.67 1.74 -30.76
N GLY A 300 11.84 1.93 -31.81
CA GLY A 300 10.62 1.14 -31.96
C GLY A 300 10.87 -0.36 -32.13
N GLU A 301 11.91 -0.76 -32.84
CA GLU A 301 12.23 -2.18 -33.10
C GLU A 301 12.63 -2.89 -31.81
N THR A 302 13.54 -2.31 -31.05
CA THR A 302 13.97 -2.85 -29.75
C THR A 302 12.79 -2.89 -28.77
N TYR A 303 11.96 -1.83 -28.69
CA TYR A 303 10.82 -1.79 -27.81
C TYR A 303 9.83 -2.92 -28.09
N TYR A 304 9.41 -3.12 -29.35
CA TYR A 304 8.40 -4.13 -29.69
C TYR A 304 8.95 -5.56 -29.58
N ARG A 305 10.21 -5.79 -29.95
CA ARG A 305 10.88 -7.09 -29.78
C ARG A 305 10.94 -7.49 -28.30
N ASP A 306 11.34 -6.58 -27.42
CA ASP A 306 11.46 -6.87 -25.99
C ASP A 306 10.09 -7.02 -25.34
N LEU A 307 9.08 -6.27 -25.82
CA LEU A 307 7.68 -6.40 -25.38
C LEU A 307 7.11 -7.76 -25.77
N GLU A 308 7.31 -8.21 -27.01
CA GLU A 308 6.88 -9.51 -27.49
C GLU A 308 7.48 -10.64 -26.65
N LYS A 309 8.79 -10.58 -26.36
CA LYS A 309 9.46 -11.57 -25.49
C LYS A 309 8.81 -11.66 -24.11
N LEU A 310 8.52 -10.52 -23.49
CA LEU A 310 7.88 -10.49 -22.18
C LEU A 310 6.43 -11.00 -22.21
N PHE A 311 5.68 -10.72 -23.27
CA PHE A 311 4.34 -11.29 -23.42
C PHE A 311 4.35 -12.79 -23.64
N LEU A 312 5.33 -13.34 -24.37
CA LEU A 312 5.50 -14.78 -24.52
C LEU A 312 5.89 -15.44 -23.19
N GLU A 313 6.79 -14.80 -22.40
CA GLU A 313 7.10 -15.24 -21.03
C GLU A 313 5.84 -15.28 -20.16
N LEU A 314 5.01 -14.24 -20.22
CA LEU A 314 3.75 -14.16 -19.46
C LEU A 314 2.72 -15.21 -19.92
N ALA A 315 2.58 -15.44 -21.23
CA ALA A 315 1.69 -16.44 -21.77
C ALA A 315 2.08 -17.85 -21.30
N THR A 316 3.37 -18.19 -21.36
CA THR A 316 3.88 -19.49 -20.86
C THR A 316 3.60 -19.67 -19.36
N LEU A 317 3.78 -18.61 -18.56
CA LEU A 317 3.46 -18.65 -17.13
C LEU A 317 1.96 -18.85 -16.87
N ASN A 318 1.09 -18.25 -17.67
CA ASN A 318 -0.34 -18.46 -17.55
C ASN A 318 -0.73 -19.90 -17.89
N ASP A 319 -0.14 -20.52 -18.93
CA ASP A 319 -0.35 -21.92 -19.26
C ASP A 319 0.12 -22.86 -18.12
N GLU A 320 1.28 -22.53 -17.48
CA GLU A 320 1.77 -23.28 -16.30
C GLU A 320 0.79 -23.13 -15.11
N ILE A 321 0.21 -21.94 -14.91
CA ILE A 321 -0.77 -21.68 -13.85
C ILE A 321 -2.05 -22.46 -14.10
N GLU A 322 -2.62 -22.39 -15.32
CA GLU A 322 -3.82 -23.14 -15.67
C GLU A 322 -3.64 -24.64 -15.45
N THR A 323 -2.47 -25.17 -15.81
CA THR A 323 -2.14 -26.59 -15.58
C THR A 323 -2.12 -26.92 -14.09
N ALA A 324 -1.47 -26.09 -13.29
CA ALA A 324 -1.35 -26.30 -11.85
C ALA A 324 -2.69 -26.15 -11.08
N GLN A 325 -3.66 -25.42 -11.65
CA GLN A 325 -5.01 -25.27 -11.08
C GLN A 325 -5.95 -26.45 -11.43
N GLN A 326 -5.57 -27.30 -12.40
CA GLN A 326 -6.35 -28.47 -12.80
C GLN A 326 -5.92 -29.76 -12.09
N GLU A 327 -4.77 -29.77 -11.42
CA GLU A 327 -4.24 -30.85 -10.60
C GLU A 327 -4.73 -30.77 -9.15
#